data_8fcecb3a7b368188a4f5c72bf6b65297
#
_entry.id   8fcecb3a7b368188a4f5c72bf6b65297
#
_cell.length_a   1.000
_cell.length_b   1.000
_cell.length_c   1.000
_cell.angle_alpha   90.00
_cell.angle_beta   90.00
_cell.angle_gamma   90.00
#
_symmetry.space_group_name_H-M   'P 1'
#
loop_
_entity.id
_entity.type
_entity.pdbx_description
1 polymer ?
#
loop_
_entity_poly.entity_id
_entity_poly.type
_entity_poly.pdbx_seq_one_letter_code
_entity_poly.pdbx_strand_id
1 'polypeptide(L)'
;MTTHLKQKLIITVLFVALVFSLFFNWLGSKESGSKETSICNDFHNERPSTLTSSLIRDMINQYRTNQYTAINKSRDIDEPDAHSIWFDLDTIKKFIYHIERNVAKNGSEKNNKLGLRIYYAAYPELSEFTKPYNRDIAFMATDPIKKQFATRHTLVMIPTIFNKDLNGDVDFNPLDASTFNGFVSTIKKSNRDQKNEIAPYQSQKYQPMALSTASSSDAMARNHGNLIPPADPMAGAF
;
A
#
# COMPACT_ATOMS: atom_id res chain seq x y z
N MET A 1 -63.77 -37.67 -20.07
CA MET A 1 -63.03 -37.03 -18.98
C MET A 1 -63.77 -35.74 -18.63
N THR A 2 -64.40 -35.70 -17.46
CA THR A 2 -65.31 -34.61 -17.07
C THR A 2 -64.51 -33.29 -16.84
N THR A 3 -65.16 -32.17 -17.18
CA THR A 3 -64.58 -30.80 -17.05
C THR A 3 -63.96 -30.56 -15.67
N HIS A 4 -64.54 -31.09 -14.61
CA HIS A 4 -64.01 -31.02 -13.23
C HIS A 4 -62.68 -31.72 -13.04
N LEU A 5 -62.42 -32.82 -13.74
CA LEU A 5 -61.15 -33.57 -13.63
C LEU A 5 -60.02 -32.78 -14.31
N LYS A 6 -60.31 -32.12 -15.45
CA LYS A 6 -59.35 -31.27 -16.16
C LYS A 6 -59.00 -30.02 -15.32
N GLN A 7 -59.98 -29.39 -14.67
CA GLN A 7 -59.74 -28.23 -13.79
C GLN A 7 -58.87 -28.61 -12.58
N LYS A 8 -59.16 -29.74 -11.92
CA LYS A 8 -58.32 -30.21 -10.79
C LYS A 8 -56.90 -30.50 -11.23
N LEU A 9 -56.69 -31.09 -12.40
CA LEU A 9 -55.38 -31.38 -12.94
C LEU A 9 -54.59 -30.09 -13.20
N ILE A 10 -55.24 -29.09 -13.81
CA ILE A 10 -54.60 -27.76 -14.08
C ILE A 10 -54.18 -27.09 -12.78
N ILE A 11 -55.07 -27.08 -11.77
CA ILE A 11 -54.78 -26.45 -10.46
C ILE A 11 -53.59 -27.16 -9.77
N THR A 12 -53.55 -28.50 -9.84
CA THR A 12 -52.44 -29.27 -9.25
C THR A 12 -51.13 -28.96 -9.95
N VAL A 13 -51.12 -28.87 -11.28
CA VAL A 13 -49.89 -28.53 -12.05
C VAL A 13 -49.41 -27.15 -11.74
N LEU A 14 -50.32 -26.14 -11.64
CA LEU A 14 -49.99 -24.78 -11.28
C LEU A 14 -49.43 -24.69 -9.85
N PHE A 15 -49.99 -25.43 -8.91
CA PHE A 15 -49.55 -25.47 -7.53
C PHE A 15 -48.13 -26.08 -7.41
N VAL A 16 -47.86 -27.18 -8.13
CA VAL A 16 -46.54 -27.80 -8.19
C VAL A 16 -45.52 -26.85 -8.82
N ALA A 17 -45.87 -26.15 -9.90
CA ALA A 17 -45.03 -25.17 -10.55
C ALA A 17 -44.70 -23.99 -9.60
N LEU A 18 -45.68 -23.52 -8.81
CA LEU A 18 -45.51 -22.45 -7.84
C LEU A 18 -44.57 -22.90 -6.70
N VAL A 19 -44.76 -24.11 -6.15
CA VAL A 19 -43.89 -24.66 -5.11
C VAL A 19 -42.46 -24.83 -5.63
N PHE A 20 -42.32 -25.31 -6.87
CA PHE A 20 -41.03 -25.44 -7.52
C PHE A 20 -40.33 -24.08 -7.72
N SER A 21 -41.07 -23.08 -8.17
CA SER A 21 -40.58 -21.70 -8.31
C SER A 21 -40.14 -21.09 -6.98
N LEU A 22 -40.89 -21.31 -5.91
CA LEU A 22 -40.55 -20.85 -4.57
C LEU A 22 -39.32 -21.59 -4.02
N PHE A 23 -39.21 -22.89 -4.30
CA PHE A 23 -38.07 -23.69 -3.91
C PHE A 23 -36.80 -23.26 -4.64
N PHE A 24 -36.83 -23.00 -5.94
CA PHE A 24 -35.69 -22.49 -6.68
C PHE A 24 -35.33 -21.06 -6.27
N ASN A 25 -36.30 -20.19 -5.97
CA ASN A 25 -36.01 -18.89 -5.39
C ASN A 25 -35.39 -19.00 -4.00
N TRP A 26 -35.80 -19.95 -3.19
CA TRP A 26 -35.19 -20.21 -1.87
C TRP A 26 -33.81 -20.83 -1.99
N LEU A 27 -33.55 -21.72 -2.97
CA LEU A 27 -32.22 -22.21 -3.28
C LEU A 27 -31.32 -21.12 -3.89
N GLY A 28 -31.84 -20.29 -4.76
CA GLY A 28 -31.11 -19.18 -5.38
C GLY A 28 -30.82 -18.04 -4.42
N SER A 29 -31.64 -17.85 -3.39
CA SER A 29 -31.36 -16.88 -2.30
C SER A 29 -30.40 -17.43 -1.24
N LYS A 30 -29.97 -18.69 -1.33
CA LYS A 30 -28.69 -19.16 -0.81
C LYS A 30 -27.56 -18.87 -1.81
N GLU A 31 -27.56 -17.71 -2.48
CA GLU A 31 -26.29 -17.11 -2.80
C GLU A 31 -25.54 -17.02 -1.47
N SER A 32 -24.53 -17.86 -1.38
CA SER A 32 -23.45 -17.63 -0.49
C SER A 32 -22.97 -16.21 -0.82
N GLY A 33 -23.57 -15.22 -0.16
CA GLY A 33 -22.85 -14.02 0.13
C GLY A 33 -21.55 -14.55 0.70
N SER A 34 -20.51 -14.67 -0.11
CA SER A 34 -19.16 -14.60 0.42
C SER A 34 -19.29 -13.38 1.32
N LYS A 35 -19.27 -13.59 2.64
CA LYS A 35 -18.93 -12.52 3.55
C LYS A 35 -17.62 -12.03 2.94
N GLU A 36 -17.69 -10.94 2.13
CA GLU A 36 -16.54 -10.10 1.96
C GLU A 36 -16.14 -9.86 3.40
N THR A 37 -15.12 -10.56 3.82
CA THR A 37 -14.52 -10.38 5.12
C THR A 37 -14.19 -8.91 5.08
N SER A 38 -14.95 -8.13 5.86
CA SER A 38 -14.80 -6.70 5.93
C SER A 38 -13.32 -6.44 6.12
N ILE A 39 -12.68 -5.95 5.07
CA ILE A 39 -11.28 -5.57 5.07
C ILE A 39 -11.09 -4.41 6.06
N CYS A 40 -12.19 -3.74 6.40
CA CYS A 40 -12.21 -2.68 7.39
C CYS A 40 -12.55 -3.28 8.78
N ASN A 41 -11.58 -3.29 9.68
CA ASN A 41 -11.84 -3.49 11.09
C ASN A 41 -12.74 -2.37 11.61
N ASP A 42 -13.67 -2.71 12.49
CA ASP A 42 -14.50 -1.73 13.17
C ASP A 42 -13.71 -1.17 14.38
N PHE A 43 -13.21 0.04 14.22
CA PHE A 43 -12.45 0.76 15.26
C PHE A 43 -13.30 1.76 16.05
N HIS A 44 -14.64 1.71 15.95
CA HIS A 44 -15.50 2.73 16.56
C HIS A 44 -15.35 2.81 18.09
N ASN A 45 -14.91 1.72 18.76
CA ASN A 45 -14.65 1.68 20.19
C ASN A 45 -13.22 2.06 20.58
N GLU A 46 -12.35 2.30 19.60
CA GLU A 46 -10.97 2.68 19.88
C GLU A 46 -10.82 4.20 19.91
N ARG A 47 -9.98 4.67 20.82
CA ARG A 47 -9.68 6.11 20.87
C ARG A 47 -8.69 6.45 19.77
N PRO A 48 -8.91 7.55 19.00
CA PRO A 48 -7.94 8.01 18.01
C PRO A 48 -6.62 8.37 18.71
N SER A 49 -5.50 8.06 18.04
CA SER A 49 -4.18 8.52 18.47
C SER A 49 -4.07 10.03 18.31
N THR A 50 -3.55 10.71 19.33
CA THR A 50 -3.42 12.17 19.32
C THR A 50 -2.06 12.60 19.84
N LEU A 51 -1.60 13.74 19.32
CA LEU A 51 -0.45 14.49 19.82
C LEU A 51 -0.91 15.91 20.17
N THR A 52 -0.23 16.54 21.12
CA THR A 52 -0.50 17.97 21.39
C THR A 52 0.01 18.85 20.24
N SER A 53 -0.71 19.94 19.96
CA SER A 53 -0.31 20.87 18.88
C SER A 53 1.06 21.51 19.11
N SER A 54 1.47 21.69 20.37
CA SER A 54 2.82 22.18 20.71
C SER A 54 3.88 21.16 20.29
N LEU A 55 3.70 19.88 20.64
CA LEU A 55 4.65 18.84 20.25
C LEU A 55 4.75 18.71 18.73
N ILE A 56 3.62 18.75 18.02
CA ILE A 56 3.62 18.71 16.54
C ILE A 56 4.48 19.86 15.98
N ARG A 57 4.26 21.10 16.43
CA ARG A 57 5.06 22.26 16.00
C ARG A 57 6.54 22.09 16.32
N ASP A 58 6.86 21.63 17.52
CA ASP A 58 8.24 21.46 17.94
C ASP A 58 8.96 20.42 17.07
N MET A 59 8.32 19.30 16.76
CA MET A 59 8.87 18.27 15.87
C MET A 59 9.09 18.81 14.44
N ILE A 60 8.12 19.55 13.89
CA ILE A 60 8.25 20.17 12.56
C ILE A 60 9.36 21.21 12.53
N ASN A 61 9.43 22.08 13.55
CA ASN A 61 10.48 23.08 13.66
C ASN A 61 11.86 22.46 13.81
N GLN A 62 11.98 21.38 14.60
CA GLN A 62 13.23 20.64 14.74
C GLN A 62 13.73 20.10 13.39
N TYR A 63 12.85 19.53 12.58
CA TYR A 63 13.19 19.10 11.23
C TYR A 63 13.62 20.28 10.35
N ARG A 64 12.84 21.39 10.35
CA ARG A 64 13.12 22.57 9.53
C ARG A 64 14.46 23.22 9.85
N THR A 65 14.78 23.34 11.12
CA THR A 65 16.02 24.01 11.56
C THR A 65 17.27 23.17 11.36
N ASN A 66 17.14 21.85 11.36
CA ASN A 66 18.28 20.94 11.25
C ASN A 66 18.34 20.26 9.87
N GLN A 67 17.56 19.19 9.66
CA GLN A 67 17.66 18.35 8.49
C GLN A 67 17.35 19.11 7.20
N TYR A 68 16.21 19.81 7.17
CA TYR A 68 15.79 20.57 5.99
C TYR A 68 16.79 21.66 5.62
N THR A 69 17.33 22.37 6.61
CA THR A 69 18.37 23.38 6.39
C THR A 69 19.65 22.75 5.85
N ALA A 70 20.08 21.59 6.37
CA ALA A 70 21.24 20.89 5.88
C ALA A 70 21.05 20.38 4.43
N ILE A 71 19.88 19.83 4.14
CA ILE A 71 19.51 19.37 2.79
C ILE A 71 19.59 20.53 1.79
N ASN A 72 18.95 21.68 2.09
CA ASN A 72 18.94 22.82 1.19
C ASN A 72 20.35 23.43 0.98
N LYS A 73 21.19 23.41 2.00
CA LYS A 73 22.58 23.84 1.87
C LYS A 73 23.43 22.93 0.97
N SER A 74 23.09 21.65 0.92
CA SER A 74 23.80 20.69 0.07
C SER A 74 23.32 20.64 -1.37
N ARG A 75 22.18 21.27 -1.66
CA ARG A 75 21.60 21.35 -3.00
C ARG A 75 22.16 22.61 -3.68
N ASP A 76 22.80 22.43 -4.82
CA ASP A 76 23.24 23.53 -5.68
C ASP A 76 22.08 24.01 -6.59
N ILE A 77 20.94 24.32 -5.97
CA ILE A 77 19.70 24.70 -6.66
C ILE A 77 19.06 25.89 -5.94
N ASP A 78 18.59 26.86 -6.71
CA ASP A 78 17.92 28.07 -6.21
C ASP A 78 16.57 27.79 -5.53
N GLU A 79 16.02 26.59 -5.70
CA GLU A 79 14.71 26.21 -5.17
C GLU A 79 14.81 25.26 -3.98
N PRO A 80 14.05 25.52 -2.90
CA PRO A 80 14.09 24.68 -1.71
C PRO A 80 13.53 23.28 -1.98
N ASP A 81 14.00 22.31 -1.20
CA ASP A 81 13.46 20.95 -1.20
C ASP A 81 12.03 20.91 -0.67
N ALA A 82 11.35 19.79 -0.82
CA ALA A 82 10.06 19.57 -0.19
C ALA A 82 10.21 19.42 1.34
N HIS A 83 9.41 20.14 2.10
CA HIS A 83 9.35 20.01 3.56
C HIS A 83 8.13 19.22 4.04
N SER A 84 7.17 18.96 3.16
CA SER A 84 5.99 18.15 3.42
C SER A 84 5.48 17.51 2.13
N ILE A 85 4.67 16.46 2.28
CA ILE A 85 4.08 15.71 1.16
C ILE A 85 2.61 15.47 1.48
N TRP A 86 1.74 15.89 0.59
CA TRP A 86 0.32 15.64 0.71
C TRP A 86 -0.11 14.42 -0.08
N PHE A 87 -0.84 13.53 0.56
CA PHE A 87 -1.50 12.39 -0.07
C PHE A 87 -3.01 12.52 0.08
N ASP A 88 -3.72 12.34 -1.02
CA ASP A 88 -5.18 12.21 -0.99
C ASP A 88 -5.61 10.99 -0.16
N LEU A 89 -6.59 11.20 0.72
CA LEU A 89 -7.04 10.18 1.67
C LEU A 89 -7.64 8.94 0.97
N ASP A 90 -8.44 9.15 -0.10
CA ASP A 90 -9.02 8.03 -0.85
C ASP A 90 -7.94 7.22 -1.57
N THR A 91 -6.88 7.87 -2.01
CA THR A 91 -5.71 7.21 -2.59
C THR A 91 -5.01 6.31 -1.57
N ILE A 92 -4.83 6.77 -0.33
CA ILE A 92 -4.25 5.96 0.75
C ILE A 92 -5.17 4.79 1.10
N LYS A 93 -6.49 5.03 1.23
CA LYS A 93 -7.46 3.96 1.49
C LYS A 93 -7.46 2.88 0.39
N LYS A 94 -7.43 3.29 -0.88
CA LYS A 94 -7.34 2.36 -2.02
C LYS A 94 -6.05 1.53 -1.96
N PHE A 95 -4.94 2.15 -1.60
CA PHE A 95 -3.67 1.45 -1.48
C PHE A 95 -3.73 0.39 -0.38
N ILE A 96 -4.23 0.73 0.81
CA ILE A 96 -4.43 -0.21 1.93
C ILE A 96 -5.38 -1.34 1.51
N TYR A 97 -6.52 -1.03 0.92
CA TYR A 97 -7.48 -2.01 0.42
C TYR A 97 -6.85 -3.02 -0.54
N HIS A 98 -6.04 -2.54 -1.49
CA HIS A 98 -5.38 -3.42 -2.44
C HIS A 98 -4.33 -4.32 -1.79
N ILE A 99 -3.61 -3.86 -0.78
CA ILE A 99 -2.69 -4.69 0.00
C ILE A 99 -3.45 -5.85 0.63
N GLU A 100 -4.48 -5.56 1.42
CA GLU A 100 -5.27 -6.55 2.15
C GLU A 100 -5.96 -7.53 1.20
N ARG A 101 -6.58 -7.02 0.12
CA ARG A 101 -7.25 -7.84 -0.88
C ARG A 101 -6.31 -8.82 -1.59
N ASN A 102 -5.12 -8.37 -2.00
CA ASN A 102 -4.18 -9.25 -2.69
C ASN A 102 -3.55 -10.29 -1.75
N VAL A 103 -3.29 -9.92 -0.49
CA VAL A 103 -2.86 -10.87 0.53
C VAL A 103 -3.92 -11.96 0.75
N ALA A 104 -5.18 -11.58 0.91
CA ALA A 104 -6.30 -12.53 1.06
C ALA A 104 -6.46 -13.43 -0.17
N LYS A 105 -6.32 -12.88 -1.38
CA LYS A 105 -6.43 -13.63 -2.65
C LYS A 105 -5.30 -14.64 -2.83
N ASN A 106 -4.09 -14.29 -2.44
CA ASN A 106 -2.90 -15.13 -2.63
C ASN A 106 -2.68 -16.17 -1.51
N GLY A 107 -3.72 -16.40 -0.68
CA GLY A 107 -3.74 -17.53 0.26
C GLY A 107 -2.90 -17.34 1.51
N SER A 108 -2.53 -16.12 1.81
CA SER A 108 -1.90 -15.82 3.11
C SER A 108 -2.88 -16.09 4.25
N GLU A 109 -2.40 -16.72 5.34
CA GLU A 109 -3.22 -17.01 6.50
C GLU A 109 -3.93 -15.73 7.01
N LYS A 110 -5.19 -15.86 7.42
CA LYS A 110 -6.07 -14.75 7.86
C LYS A 110 -5.51 -13.89 9.01
N ASN A 111 -4.39 -14.28 9.60
CA ASN A 111 -3.81 -13.66 10.79
C ASN A 111 -2.42 -13.05 10.55
N ASN A 112 -2.02 -12.79 9.31
CA ASN A 112 -0.75 -12.12 9.06
C ASN A 112 -0.85 -10.65 9.50
N LYS A 113 0.06 -10.26 10.39
CA LYS A 113 0.22 -8.86 10.74
C LYS A 113 0.81 -8.11 9.55
N LEU A 114 0.00 -7.25 8.95
CA LEU A 114 0.40 -6.37 7.86
C LEU A 114 0.80 -5.00 8.39
N GLY A 115 1.66 -4.32 7.66
CA GLY A 115 2.08 -2.96 7.98
C GLY A 115 2.51 -2.20 6.74
N LEU A 116 2.92 -0.95 6.94
CA LEU A 116 3.54 -0.09 5.94
C LEU A 116 4.89 0.39 6.45
N ARG A 117 5.92 0.22 5.64
CA ARG A 117 7.20 0.88 5.84
C ARG A 117 7.30 2.08 4.91
N ILE A 118 7.67 3.22 5.48
CA ILE A 118 7.80 4.47 4.75
C ILE A 118 9.28 4.80 4.65
N TYR A 119 9.80 4.76 3.43
CA TYR A 119 11.18 5.10 3.14
C TYR A 119 11.32 6.57 2.79
N TYR A 120 12.32 7.23 3.35
CA TYR A 120 12.82 8.48 2.82
C TYR A 120 13.49 8.21 1.48
N ALA A 121 13.10 8.95 0.46
CA ALA A 121 13.59 8.77 -0.90
C ALA A 121 13.78 10.14 -1.58
N ALA A 122 14.31 10.13 -2.78
CA ALA A 122 14.36 11.30 -3.65
C ALA A 122 13.98 10.91 -5.07
N TYR A 123 13.33 11.82 -5.80
CA TYR A 123 13.12 11.63 -7.23
C TYR A 123 14.46 11.65 -7.98
N PRO A 124 14.60 10.90 -9.06
CA PRO A 124 15.80 10.98 -9.90
C PRO A 124 15.89 12.35 -10.60
N GLU A 125 16.99 12.57 -11.32
CA GLU A 125 17.16 13.73 -12.18
C GLU A 125 16.07 13.79 -13.26
N LEU A 126 15.69 14.99 -13.71
CA LEU A 126 14.64 15.19 -14.71
C LEU A 126 14.92 14.40 -16.01
N SER A 127 16.19 14.32 -16.41
CA SER A 127 16.63 13.54 -17.58
C SER A 127 16.33 12.04 -17.46
N GLU A 128 16.18 11.53 -16.25
CA GLU A 128 15.90 10.13 -15.96
C GLU A 128 14.39 9.81 -16.02
N PHE A 129 13.49 10.81 -15.92
CA PHE A 129 12.04 10.57 -15.88
C PHE A 129 11.51 9.80 -17.10
N THR A 130 12.07 10.03 -18.27
CA THR A 130 11.64 9.40 -19.52
C THR A 130 12.37 8.12 -19.85
N LYS A 131 13.25 7.63 -18.99
CA LYS A 131 13.96 6.36 -19.22
C LYS A 131 12.99 5.18 -19.11
N PRO A 132 13.20 4.09 -19.87
CA PRO A 132 12.26 2.96 -19.91
C PRO A 132 11.99 2.31 -18.55
N TYR A 133 12.94 2.31 -17.64
CA TYR A 133 12.80 1.77 -16.30
C TYR A 133 12.07 2.71 -15.33
N ASN A 134 11.85 3.97 -15.72
CA ASN A 134 11.14 4.99 -14.95
C ASN A 134 9.74 5.31 -15.51
N ARG A 135 9.13 4.37 -16.24
CA ARG A 135 7.84 4.56 -16.94
C ARG A 135 6.73 5.15 -16.03
N ASP A 136 6.77 4.82 -14.74
CA ASP A 136 5.73 5.25 -13.77
C ASP A 136 5.82 6.74 -13.42
N ILE A 137 6.94 7.39 -13.71
CA ILE A 137 7.15 8.83 -13.50
C ILE A 137 7.33 9.60 -14.82
N ALA A 138 7.30 8.91 -15.96
CA ALA A 138 7.55 9.54 -17.27
C ALA A 138 6.57 10.70 -17.57
N PHE A 139 5.30 10.57 -17.14
CA PHE A 139 4.30 11.63 -17.31
C PHE A 139 4.65 12.93 -16.58
N MET A 140 5.47 12.84 -15.53
CA MET A 140 5.88 14.01 -14.73
C MET A 140 6.82 14.95 -15.51
N ALA A 141 7.53 14.43 -16.52
CA ALA A 141 8.46 15.22 -17.33
C ALA A 141 7.77 16.37 -18.11
N THR A 142 6.50 16.18 -18.47
CA THR A 142 5.70 17.16 -19.22
C THR A 142 4.79 18.02 -18.33
N ASP A 143 4.58 17.63 -17.08
CA ASP A 143 3.77 18.39 -16.12
C ASP A 143 4.58 19.57 -15.57
N PRO A 144 4.09 20.83 -15.68
CA PRO A 144 4.84 22.01 -15.30
C PRO A 144 5.19 22.08 -13.80
N ILE A 145 4.40 21.41 -12.93
CA ILE A 145 4.65 21.37 -11.48
C ILE A 145 5.48 20.11 -11.15
N LYS A 146 5.07 18.95 -11.65
CA LYS A 146 5.70 17.66 -11.27
C LYS A 146 7.10 17.48 -11.81
N LYS A 147 7.47 18.11 -12.94
CA LYS A 147 8.87 18.15 -13.40
C LYS A 147 9.82 18.78 -12.37
N GLN A 148 9.32 19.68 -11.53
CA GLN A 148 10.08 20.31 -10.45
C GLN A 148 10.31 19.38 -9.26
N PHE A 149 9.71 18.16 -9.25
CA PHE A 149 9.98 17.16 -8.22
C PHE A 149 11.35 16.49 -8.40
N ALA A 150 11.99 16.65 -9.55
CA ALA A 150 13.33 16.13 -9.81
C ALA A 150 14.29 16.48 -8.68
N THR A 151 15.04 15.47 -8.21
CA THR A 151 16.00 15.53 -7.09
C THR A 151 15.44 15.90 -5.72
N ARG A 152 14.14 16.21 -5.61
CA ARG A 152 13.53 16.54 -4.32
C ARG A 152 13.22 15.29 -3.51
N HIS A 153 13.26 15.45 -2.19
CA HIS A 153 12.89 14.37 -1.26
C HIS A 153 11.42 13.98 -1.41
N THR A 154 11.17 12.70 -1.28
CA THR A 154 9.85 12.10 -1.32
C THR A 154 9.77 10.96 -0.32
N LEU A 155 8.60 10.33 -0.23
CA LEU A 155 8.37 9.12 0.56
C LEU A 155 7.95 8.00 -0.36
N VAL A 156 8.43 6.79 -0.08
CA VAL A 156 7.96 5.57 -0.74
C VAL A 156 7.37 4.65 0.31
N MET A 157 6.09 4.33 0.18
CA MET A 157 5.36 3.42 1.05
C MET A 157 5.43 2.01 0.47
N ILE A 158 5.96 1.08 1.24
CA ILE A 158 6.08 -0.34 0.85
C ILE A 158 5.33 -1.19 1.87
N PRO A 159 4.48 -2.15 1.41
CA PRO A 159 3.82 -3.08 2.31
C PRO A 159 4.81 -3.95 3.08
N THR A 160 4.49 -4.25 4.34
CA THR A 160 5.26 -5.18 5.16
C THR A 160 4.37 -6.29 5.71
N ILE A 161 4.97 -7.46 5.91
CA ILE A 161 4.34 -8.62 6.51
C ILE A 161 5.23 -9.13 7.65
N PHE A 162 4.62 -9.57 8.75
CA PHE A 162 5.39 -10.13 9.85
C PHE A 162 5.92 -11.52 9.49
N ASN A 163 7.24 -11.68 9.56
CA ASN A 163 7.92 -12.94 9.36
C ASN A 163 8.28 -13.57 10.71
N LYS A 164 7.73 -14.76 10.99
CA LYS A 164 7.93 -15.46 12.27
C LYS A 164 9.38 -15.96 12.45
N ASP A 165 10.04 -16.36 11.38
CA ASP A 165 11.41 -16.90 11.43
C ASP A 165 12.45 -15.82 11.72
N LEU A 166 12.20 -14.59 11.24
CA LEU A 166 13.04 -13.42 11.48
C LEU A 166 12.60 -12.63 12.70
N ASN A 167 11.43 -12.96 13.27
CA ASN A 167 10.77 -12.22 14.36
C ASN A 167 10.69 -10.72 14.05
N GLY A 168 10.28 -10.37 12.83
CA GLY A 168 10.24 -8.99 12.39
C GLY A 168 9.40 -8.76 11.14
N ASP A 169 9.07 -7.49 10.89
CA ASP A 169 8.32 -7.07 9.72
C ASP A 169 9.29 -6.95 8.52
N VAL A 170 8.98 -7.64 7.42
CA VAL A 170 9.74 -7.63 6.17
C VAL A 170 8.93 -6.99 5.05
N ASP A 171 9.61 -6.29 4.16
CA ASP A 171 8.99 -5.76 2.95
C ASP A 171 8.55 -6.92 2.06
N PHE A 172 7.39 -6.78 1.42
CA PHE A 172 6.88 -7.79 0.49
C PHE A 172 6.05 -7.15 -0.61
N ASN A 173 5.82 -7.91 -1.68
CA ASN A 173 4.95 -7.51 -2.78
C ASN A 173 3.61 -8.28 -2.70
N PRO A 174 2.48 -7.65 -2.34
CA PRO A 174 1.18 -8.32 -2.29
C PRO A 174 0.73 -8.96 -3.60
N LEU A 175 1.30 -8.53 -4.73
CA LEU A 175 1.03 -9.09 -6.07
C LEU A 175 1.80 -10.38 -6.34
N ASP A 176 2.83 -10.67 -5.54
CA ASP A 176 3.72 -11.82 -5.73
C ASP A 176 3.82 -12.66 -4.45
N ALA A 177 3.11 -13.78 -4.43
CA ALA A 177 3.06 -14.69 -3.29
C ALA A 177 4.45 -15.24 -2.88
N SER A 178 5.42 -15.28 -3.80
CA SER A 178 6.77 -15.74 -3.49
C SER A 178 7.51 -14.84 -2.50
N THR A 179 7.06 -13.59 -2.35
CA THR A 179 7.65 -12.60 -1.44
C THR A 179 7.08 -12.66 -0.02
N PHE A 180 6.03 -13.44 0.25
CA PHE A 180 5.31 -13.45 1.53
C PHE A 180 6.13 -14.06 2.68
N ASN A 181 7.01 -14.98 2.36
CA ASN A 181 7.88 -15.61 3.37
C ASN A 181 9.18 -14.85 3.61
N GLY A 182 9.36 -13.72 2.93
CA GLY A 182 10.62 -12.97 2.99
C GLY A 182 11.84 -13.79 2.53
N PHE A 183 13.00 -13.15 2.54
CA PHE A 183 14.28 -13.77 2.10
C PHE A 183 14.96 -14.63 3.16
N VAL A 184 14.25 -15.55 3.79
CA VAL A 184 14.79 -16.38 4.86
C VAL A 184 15.95 -17.27 4.39
N SER A 185 15.98 -17.64 3.10
CA SER A 185 16.98 -18.60 2.60
C SER A 185 18.39 -18.03 2.42
N THR A 186 18.53 -16.74 2.16
CA THR A 186 19.84 -16.13 1.86
C THR A 186 20.52 -15.55 3.11
N ILE A 187 19.73 -15.04 4.05
CA ILE A 187 20.26 -14.40 5.26
C ILE A 187 20.78 -15.43 6.28
N LYS A 188 20.17 -16.63 6.34
CA LYS A 188 20.63 -17.67 7.27
C LYS A 188 22.06 -18.17 7.00
N LYS A 189 22.59 -17.98 5.80
CA LYS A 189 23.97 -18.35 5.47
C LYS A 189 25.02 -17.26 5.76
N SER A 190 24.61 -16.00 5.75
CA SER A 190 25.55 -14.88 5.93
C SER A 190 25.83 -14.51 7.40
N ASN A 191 24.88 -14.74 8.31
CA ASN A 191 25.01 -14.26 9.70
C ASN A 191 25.63 -15.24 10.69
N ARG A 192 26.07 -16.45 10.26
CA ARG A 192 26.73 -17.39 11.17
C ARG A 192 28.21 -17.14 11.36
N ASP A 193 28.86 -16.39 10.46
CA ASP A 193 30.31 -16.22 10.47
C ASP A 193 30.80 -14.78 10.78
N GLN A 194 29.88 -13.84 11.04
CA GLN A 194 30.27 -12.48 11.44
C GLN A 194 29.77 -12.15 12.85
N LYS A 195 30.49 -12.71 13.83
CA LYS A 195 30.53 -12.16 15.18
C LYS A 195 31.54 -11.00 15.19
N ASN A 196 31.04 -9.81 15.57
CA ASN A 196 31.81 -8.63 15.95
C ASN A 196 32.63 -7.92 14.85
N GLU A 197 31.95 -7.17 14.01
CA GLU A 197 32.45 -5.86 13.57
C GLU A 197 31.28 -4.94 13.31
N ILE A 198 31.15 -3.88 14.12
CA ILE A 198 30.36 -2.72 13.78
C ILE A 198 31.07 -2.08 12.59
N ALA A 199 30.72 -2.51 11.38
CA ALA A 199 31.22 -1.89 10.17
C ALA A 199 30.77 -0.42 10.16
N PRO A 200 31.68 0.53 9.87
CA PRO A 200 31.30 1.92 9.70
C PRO A 200 30.29 2.02 8.59
N TYR A 201 29.33 2.94 8.76
CA TYR A 201 28.21 3.26 7.86
C TYR A 201 28.76 3.68 6.46
N GLN A 202 29.25 2.72 5.70
CA GLN A 202 29.72 2.92 4.33
C GLN A 202 28.91 2.03 3.39
N SER A 203 27.96 2.69 2.67
CA SER A 203 27.47 2.32 1.34
C SER A 203 27.12 0.85 1.09
N GLN A 204 26.40 0.19 1.99
CA GLN A 204 25.55 -0.90 1.53
C GLN A 204 24.42 -0.25 0.74
N LYS A 205 24.36 -0.50 -0.55
CA LYS A 205 23.18 -0.18 -1.37
C LYS A 205 21.99 -0.81 -0.68
N TYR A 206 21.25 0.00 0.06
CA TYR A 206 20.05 -0.42 0.77
C TYR A 206 19.02 -0.73 -0.30
N GLN A 207 18.89 -1.99 -0.68
CA GLN A 207 17.78 -2.43 -1.52
C GLN A 207 16.71 -2.99 -0.60
N PRO A 208 15.45 -2.56 -0.74
CA PRO A 208 14.33 -3.21 -0.07
C PRO A 208 14.38 -4.69 -0.42
N MET A 209 14.65 -5.55 0.56
CA MET A 209 15.07 -6.94 0.29
C MET A 209 14.00 -7.77 -0.44
N ALA A 210 12.71 -7.43 -0.26
CA ALA A 210 11.61 -8.13 -0.91
C ALA A 210 11.44 -7.78 -2.39
N LEU A 211 12.02 -6.67 -2.86
CA LEU A 211 11.86 -6.24 -4.25
C LEU A 211 12.93 -6.80 -5.19
N SER A 212 14.06 -7.28 -4.65
CA SER A 212 15.20 -7.76 -5.45
C SER A 212 15.04 -9.16 -6.01
N THR A 213 14.07 -9.95 -5.52
CA THR A 213 13.80 -11.33 -5.99
C THR A 213 12.35 -11.55 -6.38
N ALA A 214 11.55 -10.50 -6.45
CA ALA A 214 10.21 -10.60 -7.00
C ALA A 214 10.27 -11.19 -8.42
N SER A 215 9.41 -12.16 -8.71
CA SER A 215 9.26 -12.73 -10.04
C SER A 215 8.69 -11.71 -11.04
N SER A 216 8.13 -10.62 -10.52
CA SER A 216 7.58 -9.48 -11.25
C SER A 216 8.51 -8.27 -11.13
N SER A 217 8.72 -7.56 -12.25
CA SER A 217 9.41 -6.26 -12.26
C SER A 217 8.60 -5.16 -11.54
N ASP A 218 7.30 -5.39 -11.33
CA ASP A 218 6.37 -4.44 -10.74
C ASP A 218 6.05 -4.84 -9.31
N ALA A 219 6.31 -3.93 -8.38
CA ALA A 219 5.99 -4.09 -6.97
C ALA A 219 4.90 -3.11 -6.55
N MET A 220 4.01 -3.54 -5.65
CA MET A 220 3.03 -2.65 -5.07
C MET A 220 3.72 -1.69 -4.10
N ALA A 221 3.87 -0.45 -4.53
CA ALA A 221 4.40 0.65 -3.74
C ALA A 221 3.63 1.94 -4.02
N ARG A 222 3.73 2.93 -3.14
CA ARG A 222 3.10 4.23 -3.34
C ARG A 222 4.08 5.35 -3.04
N ASN A 223 4.22 6.27 -4.02
CA ASN A 223 5.03 7.45 -3.81
C ASN A 223 4.35 8.74 -4.28
N HIS A 224 3.59 8.83 -5.27
CA HIS A 224 3.03 10.01 -5.95
C HIS A 224 2.19 10.94 -5.07
N GLY A 225 2.73 11.44 -3.94
CA GLY A 225 2.20 12.56 -3.19
C GLY A 225 2.57 13.90 -3.83
N ASN A 226 1.83 14.95 -3.51
CA ASN A 226 2.18 16.31 -3.91
C ASN A 226 3.24 16.88 -2.98
N LEU A 227 4.40 17.20 -3.52
CA LEU A 227 5.49 17.83 -2.78
C LEU A 227 5.18 19.31 -2.50
N ILE A 228 5.51 19.79 -1.32
CA ILE A 228 5.32 21.17 -0.90
C ILE A 228 6.67 21.72 -0.39
N PRO A 229 7.29 22.74 -1.03
CA PRO A 229 7.04 23.15 -2.41
C PRO A 229 7.37 22.05 -3.44
N PRO A 230 7.04 22.15 -4.72
CA PRO A 230 6.54 23.31 -5.46
C PRO A 230 5.01 23.46 -5.52
N ALA A 231 4.25 22.48 -4.99
CA ALA A 231 2.80 22.63 -4.94
C ALA A 231 2.38 23.77 -4.01
N ASP A 232 1.19 24.31 -4.22
CA ASP A 232 0.66 25.50 -3.56
C ASP A 232 0.84 25.46 -2.03
N PRO A 233 1.52 26.45 -1.43
CA PRO A 233 1.66 26.57 0.01
C PRO A 233 0.34 26.81 0.76
N MET A 234 -0.74 27.20 0.06
CA MET A 234 -2.09 27.31 0.65
C MET A 234 -2.70 25.95 1.01
N ALA A 235 -2.12 24.86 0.57
CA ALA A 235 -2.49 23.50 1.02
C ALA A 235 -2.03 23.22 2.47
N GLY A 236 -2.15 24.18 3.34
CA GLY A 236 -2.16 24.00 4.77
C GLY A 236 -0.83 23.64 5.40
N ALA A 237 -0.06 24.65 5.66
CA ALA A 237 1.09 24.47 6.52
C ALA A 237 0.71 24.67 7.99
N PHE A 238 1.19 23.77 8.83
CA PHE A 238 1.46 24.09 10.22
C PHE A 238 2.69 25.00 10.28
#